data_958c33c376d9bac6223bb1035fbfcf03
#
_entry.id   958c33c376d9bac6223bb1035fbfcf03
#
_cell.length_a   1.000
_cell.length_b   1.000
_cell.length_c   1.000
_cell.angle_alpha   90.00
_cell.angle_beta   90.00
_cell.angle_gamma   90.00
#
_symmetry.space_group_name_H-M   'P 1'
#
loop_
_entity.id
_entity.type
_entity.pdbx_description
1 polymer ?
#
loop_
_entity_poly.entity_id
_entity_poly.type
_entity_poly.pdbx_seq_one_letter_code
_entity_poly.pdbx_strand_id
1 'polypeptide(L)'
;RQPLSIGISSCSQNKKLSSSSNTEISSDLIPSIEAVAALGQLSPAGEIRQLAAPITQFGASPRLSQLLVKEGDFVKEGSVLVIFENRKKLVSDLERKNNLIKTNNLEISLKEDQIKRYELAVEKFAYSMVQLSQRKDELLKLKKQKIVNIGDKKNIEIDLFNSKLRSPIDGYILSINTRVGERSKNEGILDIGSSQNMEALIEVYESDINRVFISQNVELISENGGFKNVLKGEVIRISPQVKQRKVLSTDPTGDADARIIEVLVKLNKESIKLVKNYTGMKVIAKFLP
;
A
#
# COMPACT_ATOMS: atom_id res chain seq x y z
N ARG A 1 70.39 -39.03 -45.47
CA ARG A 1 70.25 -39.76 -46.73
C ARG A 1 69.00 -39.29 -47.40
N GLN A 2 69.17 -38.46 -48.41
CA GLN A 2 68.27 -38.15 -49.56
C GLN A 2 68.02 -39.45 -50.37
N PRO A 3 67.25 -39.46 -51.46
CA PRO A 3 66.81 -38.32 -52.28
C PRO A 3 65.47 -38.57 -53.06
N LEU A 4 65.03 -37.49 -53.77
CA LEU A 4 64.58 -37.39 -55.17
C LEU A 4 63.24 -38.06 -55.54
N SER A 5 62.36 -37.55 -56.43
CA SER A 5 62.51 -36.55 -57.54
C SER A 5 61.12 -36.35 -58.21
N ILE A 6 60.81 -35.16 -58.66
CA ILE A 6 60.50 -34.71 -60.04
C ILE A 6 59.23 -35.26 -60.68
N GLY A 7 58.45 -34.33 -61.21
CA GLY A 7 57.48 -34.58 -62.30
C GLY A 7 56.58 -33.40 -62.62
N ILE A 8 57.04 -32.56 -63.43
CA ILE A 8 56.60 -31.46 -64.26
C ILE A 8 55.44 -31.91 -65.26
N SER A 9 54.47 -31.09 -65.52
CA SER A 9 54.05 -30.60 -66.83
C SER A 9 52.56 -30.12 -66.80
N SER A 10 52.31 -28.86 -66.88
CA SER A 10 52.00 -28.03 -68.08
C SER A 10 50.91 -28.51 -69.02
N CYS A 11 49.79 -27.82 -69.08
CA CYS A 11 49.33 -27.11 -70.27
C CYS A 11 47.93 -26.47 -70.07
N SER A 12 47.90 -25.22 -70.16
CA SER A 12 47.04 -24.25 -70.84
C SER A 12 45.85 -24.79 -71.67
N GLN A 13 44.63 -24.22 -71.47
CA GLN A 13 43.93 -23.49 -72.51
C GLN A 13 42.70 -22.71 -71.99
N ASN A 14 42.66 -21.48 -72.45
CA ASN A 14 41.55 -20.50 -72.44
C ASN A 14 40.22 -21.01 -72.93
N LYS A 15 39.08 -20.56 -72.31
CA LYS A 15 37.95 -20.05 -73.10
C LYS A 15 37.02 -19.16 -72.28
N LYS A 16 37.05 -17.92 -72.66
CA LYS A 16 36.02 -16.87 -72.80
C LYS A 16 34.72 -16.95 -71.92
N LEU A 17 34.56 -15.82 -71.20
CA LEU A 17 33.42 -14.93 -71.05
C LEU A 17 31.98 -15.46 -71.28
N SER A 18 31.15 -15.37 -70.21
CA SER A 18 29.90 -14.68 -70.31
C SER A 18 29.57 -14.05 -68.93
N SER A 19 29.46 -12.77 -68.98
CA SER A 19 28.97 -11.90 -67.89
C SER A 19 27.48 -12.13 -67.66
N SER A 20 27.09 -12.48 -66.44
CA SER A 20 25.78 -12.14 -65.94
C SER A 20 25.96 -11.62 -64.52
N SER A 21 25.89 -10.33 -64.41
CA SER A 21 25.78 -9.57 -63.17
C SER A 21 24.44 -9.88 -62.51
N ASN A 22 24.42 -10.84 -61.60
CA ASN A 22 23.34 -10.89 -60.59
C ASN A 22 23.79 -10.01 -59.41
N THR A 23 23.29 -8.80 -59.44
CA THR A 23 23.23 -7.94 -58.27
C THR A 23 22.23 -8.60 -57.30
N GLU A 24 22.72 -9.43 -56.40
CA GLU A 24 21.93 -9.76 -55.20
C GLU A 24 21.76 -8.46 -54.43
N ILE A 25 20.52 -7.97 -54.48
CA ILE A 25 20.04 -6.95 -53.57
C ILE A 25 20.11 -7.61 -52.19
N SER A 26 21.15 -7.24 -51.47
CA SER A 26 21.20 -7.39 -50.03
C SER A 26 19.93 -6.76 -49.48
N SER A 27 18.93 -7.56 -49.19
CA SER A 27 17.82 -7.08 -48.37
C SER A 27 18.46 -6.70 -47.05
N ASP A 28 18.65 -5.42 -46.82
CA ASP A 28 18.91 -4.88 -45.49
C ASP A 28 17.89 -5.50 -44.57
N LEU A 29 18.36 -6.45 -43.74
CA LEU A 29 17.60 -6.96 -42.61
C LEU A 29 17.37 -5.76 -41.71
N ILE A 30 16.21 -5.13 -41.85
CA ILE A 30 15.67 -4.23 -40.85
C ILE A 30 15.70 -5.06 -39.58
N PRO A 31 16.51 -4.70 -38.58
CA PRO A 31 16.54 -5.46 -37.33
C PRO A 31 15.10 -5.50 -36.79
N SER A 32 14.52 -6.69 -36.78
CA SER A 32 13.23 -6.87 -36.15
C SER A 32 13.40 -6.37 -34.71
N ILE A 33 12.68 -5.33 -34.34
CA ILE A 33 12.67 -4.83 -32.97
C ILE A 33 12.14 -5.99 -32.13
N GLU A 34 13.06 -6.72 -31.50
CA GLU A 34 12.67 -7.81 -30.60
C GLU A 34 11.86 -7.24 -29.43
N ALA A 35 10.68 -7.80 -29.22
CA ALA A 35 9.84 -7.42 -28.12
C ALA A 35 10.56 -7.75 -26.80
N VAL A 36 10.57 -6.80 -25.85
CA VAL A 36 11.10 -7.04 -24.52
C VAL A 36 10.16 -7.99 -23.78
N ALA A 37 10.71 -9.07 -23.22
CA ALA A 37 9.99 -9.98 -22.36
C ALA A 37 10.53 -9.89 -20.93
N ALA A 38 9.65 -9.79 -19.94
CA ALA A 38 10.05 -9.66 -18.55
C ALA A 38 9.06 -10.35 -17.61
N LEU A 39 9.56 -10.82 -16.46
CA LEU A 39 8.74 -11.43 -15.41
C LEU A 39 8.09 -10.36 -14.55
N GLY A 40 6.94 -10.70 -14.00
CA GLY A 40 6.25 -9.86 -13.04
C GLY A 40 5.20 -10.61 -12.25
N GLN A 41 4.43 -9.87 -11.51
CA GLN A 41 3.32 -10.40 -10.73
C GLN A 41 2.10 -9.49 -10.81
N LEU A 42 0.92 -10.09 -10.72
CA LEU A 42 -0.33 -9.37 -10.61
C LEU A 42 -0.46 -8.77 -9.22
N SER A 43 -0.85 -7.50 -9.13
CA SER A 43 -1.06 -6.76 -7.90
C SER A 43 -2.36 -5.96 -7.97
N PRO A 44 -3.07 -5.75 -6.86
CA PRO A 44 -4.16 -4.78 -6.82
C PRO A 44 -3.61 -3.37 -7.04
N ALA A 45 -4.37 -2.53 -7.74
CA ALA A 45 -4.02 -1.13 -7.94
C ALA A 45 -3.87 -0.41 -6.59
N GLY A 46 -2.79 0.36 -6.44
CA GLY A 46 -2.47 1.08 -5.21
C GLY A 46 -1.76 0.24 -4.16
N GLU A 47 -1.23 -0.92 -4.56
CA GLU A 47 -0.48 -1.86 -3.71
C GLU A 47 -1.33 -2.51 -2.60
N ILE A 48 -0.77 -3.55 -1.99
CA ILE A 48 -1.36 -4.20 -0.82
C ILE A 48 -1.07 -3.32 0.41
N ARG A 49 -2.11 -2.97 1.15
CA ARG A 49 -1.97 -2.23 2.39
C ARG A 49 -2.02 -3.17 3.58
N GLN A 50 -0.92 -3.18 4.32
CA GLN A 50 -0.81 -3.89 5.58
C GLN A 50 -1.40 -3.04 6.71
N LEU A 51 -2.45 -3.52 7.36
CA LEU A 51 -3.11 -2.81 8.45
C LEU A 51 -2.61 -3.33 9.80
N ALA A 52 -2.12 -2.41 10.62
CA ALA A 52 -1.60 -2.70 11.95
C ALA A 52 -2.46 -2.08 13.06
N ALA A 53 -2.31 -2.57 14.28
CA ALA A 53 -2.92 -1.95 15.45
C ALA A 53 -2.26 -0.60 15.77
N PRO A 54 -3.00 0.39 16.28
CA PRO A 54 -2.41 1.60 16.79
C PRO A 54 -1.51 1.29 17.99
N ILE A 55 -0.44 2.05 18.13
CA ILE A 55 0.43 1.98 19.32
C ILE A 55 -0.24 2.80 20.44
N THR A 56 -0.43 2.20 21.59
CA THR A 56 -0.94 2.90 22.77
C THR A 56 0.15 3.78 23.41
N GLN A 57 -0.24 4.71 24.27
CA GLN A 57 0.68 5.57 25.03
C GLN A 57 1.74 4.79 25.84
N PHE A 58 1.50 3.51 26.13
CA PHE A 58 2.44 2.62 26.85
C PHE A 58 3.34 1.80 25.91
N GLY A 59 3.40 2.11 24.61
CA GLY A 59 4.29 1.46 23.66
C GLY A 59 3.85 0.05 23.22
N ALA A 60 2.71 -0.45 23.67
CA ALA A 60 2.20 -1.77 23.29
C ALA A 60 0.91 -1.65 22.46
N SER A 61 0.77 -2.47 21.42
CA SER A 61 -0.49 -2.59 20.70
C SER A 61 -1.55 -3.33 21.54
N PRO A 62 -2.84 -2.95 21.49
CA PRO A 62 -3.90 -3.67 22.18
C PRO A 62 -4.12 -5.05 21.54
N ARG A 63 -4.71 -6.00 22.31
CA ARG A 63 -5.10 -7.30 21.78
C ARG A 63 -6.37 -7.18 20.95
N LEU A 64 -6.51 -8.06 19.96
CA LEU A 64 -7.76 -8.20 19.20
C LEU A 64 -8.84 -8.80 20.10
N SER A 65 -9.97 -8.10 20.25
CA SER A 65 -11.16 -8.61 20.94
C SER A 65 -12.12 -9.31 19.97
N GLN A 66 -12.29 -8.74 18.77
CA GLN A 66 -13.15 -9.30 17.75
C GLN A 66 -12.55 -9.04 16.36
N LEU A 67 -12.67 -10.01 15.48
CA LEU A 67 -12.37 -9.92 14.07
C LEU A 67 -13.69 -10.07 13.32
N LEU A 68 -14.07 -9.06 12.54
CA LEU A 68 -15.41 -8.95 11.92
C LEU A 68 -15.41 -9.36 10.44
N VAL A 69 -14.25 -9.75 9.91
CA VAL A 69 -14.05 -10.08 8.50
C VAL A 69 -13.29 -11.40 8.36
N LYS A 70 -13.37 -11.98 7.17
CA LYS A 70 -12.63 -13.19 6.76
C LYS A 70 -11.80 -12.89 5.52
N GLU A 71 -10.82 -13.73 5.25
CA GLU A 71 -10.08 -13.68 3.98
C GLU A 71 -11.04 -13.88 2.81
N GLY A 72 -10.87 -13.06 1.77
CA GLY A 72 -11.75 -13.03 0.60
C GLY A 72 -12.98 -12.11 0.74
N ASP A 73 -13.28 -11.55 1.91
CA ASP A 73 -14.40 -10.62 2.07
C ASP A 73 -14.12 -9.29 1.37
N PHE A 74 -15.13 -8.76 0.67
CA PHE A 74 -15.11 -7.40 0.16
C PHE A 74 -15.57 -6.41 1.23
N VAL A 75 -14.80 -5.36 1.46
CA VAL A 75 -15.10 -4.31 2.44
C VAL A 75 -15.05 -2.93 1.79
N LYS A 76 -15.88 -2.02 2.28
CA LYS A 76 -15.87 -0.61 1.87
C LYS A 76 -14.98 0.20 2.77
N GLU A 77 -14.48 1.32 2.26
CA GLU A 77 -13.77 2.32 3.05
C GLU A 77 -14.57 2.71 4.30
N GLY A 78 -13.89 2.83 5.45
CA GLY A 78 -14.51 3.12 6.74
C GLY A 78 -15.17 1.94 7.45
N SER A 79 -15.37 0.79 6.79
CA SER A 79 -15.92 -0.43 7.43
C SER A 79 -15.05 -0.89 8.59
N VAL A 80 -15.67 -1.29 9.70
CA VAL A 80 -14.95 -1.81 10.87
C VAL A 80 -14.53 -3.25 10.61
N LEU A 81 -13.24 -3.50 10.69
CA LEU A 81 -12.62 -4.80 10.46
C LEU A 81 -12.30 -5.54 11.76
N VAL A 82 -11.78 -4.79 12.75
CA VAL A 82 -11.33 -5.31 14.03
C VAL A 82 -11.79 -4.42 15.17
N ILE A 83 -12.08 -5.02 16.32
CA ILE A 83 -12.35 -4.33 17.59
C ILE A 83 -11.29 -4.76 18.59
N PHE A 84 -10.65 -3.79 19.27
CA PHE A 84 -9.62 -4.03 20.27
C PHE A 84 -10.19 -4.14 21.68
N GLU A 85 -9.48 -4.86 22.56
CA GLU A 85 -9.91 -5.15 23.95
C GLU A 85 -10.08 -3.90 24.82
N ASN A 86 -9.26 -2.86 24.58
CA ASN A 86 -9.28 -1.61 25.34
C ASN A 86 -10.58 -0.81 25.15
N ARG A 87 -11.39 -1.13 24.12
CA ARG A 87 -12.62 -0.40 23.82
C ARG A 87 -13.60 -0.35 24.97
N LYS A 88 -13.82 -1.49 25.66
CA LYS A 88 -14.78 -1.54 26.81
C LYS A 88 -14.37 -0.58 27.91
N LYS A 89 -13.09 -0.54 28.24
CA LYS A 89 -12.53 0.39 29.23
C LYS A 89 -12.71 1.85 28.78
N LEU A 90 -12.39 2.16 27.54
CA LEU A 90 -12.50 3.52 26.99
C LEU A 90 -13.96 4.03 26.99
N VAL A 91 -14.96 3.16 26.72
CA VAL A 91 -16.38 3.52 26.85
C VAL A 91 -16.72 3.91 28.29
N SER A 92 -16.32 3.11 29.27
CA SER A 92 -16.57 3.41 30.70
C SER A 92 -15.83 4.68 31.14
N ASP A 93 -14.60 4.89 30.68
CA ASP A 93 -13.83 6.10 31.00
C ASP A 93 -14.47 7.35 30.39
N LEU A 94 -15.01 7.26 29.17
CA LEU A 94 -15.74 8.34 28.52
C LEU A 94 -17.01 8.70 29.30
N GLU A 95 -17.79 7.71 29.72
CA GLU A 95 -18.99 7.91 30.52
C GLU A 95 -18.68 8.59 31.86
N ARG A 96 -17.64 8.08 32.57
CA ARG A 96 -17.15 8.69 33.81
C ARG A 96 -16.74 10.15 33.61
N LYS A 97 -16.00 10.45 32.53
CA LYS A 97 -15.56 11.82 32.22
C LYS A 97 -16.74 12.74 31.86
N ASN A 98 -17.75 12.22 31.14
CA ASN A 98 -18.98 12.97 30.85
C ASN A 98 -19.74 13.32 32.15
N ASN A 99 -19.86 12.36 33.09
CA ASN A 99 -20.52 12.60 34.36
C ASN A 99 -19.75 13.64 35.19
N LEU A 100 -18.41 13.57 35.20
CA LEU A 100 -17.55 14.55 35.90
C LEU A 100 -17.75 15.97 35.33
N ILE A 101 -17.76 16.12 34.00
CA ILE A 101 -18.02 17.42 33.33
C ILE A 101 -19.43 17.93 33.68
N LYS A 102 -20.42 17.06 33.75
CA LYS A 102 -21.79 17.41 34.14
C LYS A 102 -21.82 17.94 35.59
N THR A 103 -21.15 17.24 36.51
CA THR A 103 -21.01 17.69 37.93
C THR A 103 -20.31 19.04 38.02
N ASN A 104 -19.19 19.22 37.32
CA ASN A 104 -18.49 20.51 37.30
C ASN A 104 -19.37 21.66 36.76
N ASN A 105 -20.23 21.39 35.76
CA ASN A 105 -21.17 22.39 35.28
C ASN A 105 -22.19 22.82 36.35
N LEU A 106 -22.69 21.86 37.13
CA LEU A 106 -23.61 22.16 38.25
C LEU A 106 -22.91 22.98 39.33
N GLU A 107 -21.68 22.58 39.71
CA GLU A 107 -20.87 23.31 40.70
C GLU A 107 -20.58 24.73 40.26
N ILE A 108 -20.21 24.93 38.99
CA ILE A 108 -19.97 26.26 38.42
C ILE A 108 -21.25 27.10 38.48
N SER A 109 -22.40 26.56 38.08
CA SER A 109 -23.67 27.26 38.12
C SER A 109 -24.04 27.69 39.54
N LEU A 110 -23.95 26.76 40.53
CA LEU A 110 -24.16 27.08 41.92
C LEU A 110 -23.22 28.15 42.45
N LYS A 111 -21.95 28.10 42.05
CA LYS A 111 -20.94 29.10 42.46
C LYS A 111 -21.22 30.47 41.83
N GLU A 112 -21.65 30.50 40.58
CA GLU A 112 -22.05 31.76 39.90
C GLU A 112 -23.26 32.40 40.58
N ASP A 113 -24.28 31.61 40.97
CA ASP A 113 -25.43 32.10 41.69
C ASP A 113 -25.10 32.59 43.13
N GLN A 114 -24.12 31.93 43.80
CA GLN A 114 -23.59 32.40 45.05
C GLN A 114 -22.92 33.75 44.88
N ILE A 115 -22.01 33.89 43.91
CA ILE A 115 -21.29 35.11 43.64
C ILE A 115 -22.21 36.29 43.38
N LYS A 116 -23.25 36.12 42.57
CA LYS A 116 -24.27 37.16 42.34
C LYS A 116 -24.90 37.66 43.66
N ARG A 117 -25.20 36.72 44.60
CA ARG A 117 -25.76 37.10 45.91
C ARG A 117 -24.74 37.87 46.74
N TYR A 118 -23.45 37.49 46.68
CA TYR A 118 -22.39 38.21 47.41
C TYR A 118 -22.09 39.57 46.77
N GLU A 119 -22.19 39.76 45.47
CA GLU A 119 -22.05 41.05 44.80
C GLU A 119 -23.09 42.04 45.30
N LEU A 120 -24.38 41.61 45.37
CA LEU A 120 -25.45 42.43 45.92
C LEU A 120 -25.25 42.77 47.43
N ALA A 121 -24.66 41.87 48.20
CA ALA A 121 -24.36 42.10 49.63
C ALA A 121 -23.19 43.08 49.83
N VAL A 122 -22.17 43.02 48.96
CA VAL A 122 -21.06 43.98 49.00
C VAL A 122 -21.53 45.38 48.64
N GLU A 123 -22.41 45.56 47.63
CA GLU A 123 -23.02 46.84 47.27
C GLU A 123 -23.78 47.48 48.48
N LYS A 124 -24.35 46.66 49.38
CA LYS A 124 -25.04 47.10 50.61
C LYS A 124 -24.09 47.19 51.80
N PHE A 125 -22.79 47.17 51.62
CA PHE A 125 -21.74 47.21 52.68
C PHE A 125 -21.87 46.05 53.71
N ALA A 126 -22.57 44.97 53.36
CA ALA A 126 -22.77 43.84 54.24
C ALA A 126 -21.70 42.78 54.14
N TYR A 127 -20.77 42.87 53.16
CA TYR A 127 -19.70 41.91 52.90
C TYR A 127 -18.40 42.58 52.42
N SER A 128 -17.27 41.86 52.64
CA SER A 128 -15.92 42.35 52.25
C SER A 128 -15.61 42.08 50.78
N MET A 129 -15.05 43.05 50.07
CA MET A 129 -14.52 42.92 48.72
C MET A 129 -13.47 41.81 48.58
N VAL A 130 -12.67 41.55 49.60
CA VAL A 130 -11.65 40.49 49.64
C VAL A 130 -12.32 39.13 49.58
N GLN A 131 -13.40 38.91 50.32
CA GLN A 131 -14.16 37.63 50.31
C GLN A 131 -14.84 37.39 48.95
N LEU A 132 -15.33 38.44 48.31
CA LEU A 132 -15.88 38.34 46.95
C LEU A 132 -14.81 37.93 45.93
N SER A 133 -13.62 38.56 45.99
CA SER A 133 -12.48 38.19 45.14
C SER A 133 -12.08 36.73 45.30
N GLN A 134 -11.95 36.25 46.55
CA GLN A 134 -11.65 34.81 46.82
C GLN A 134 -12.65 33.87 46.16
N ARG A 135 -13.96 34.18 46.24
CA ARG A 135 -14.97 33.37 45.59
C ARG A 135 -14.92 33.36 44.07
N LYS A 136 -14.57 34.50 43.48
CA LYS A 136 -14.31 34.61 42.02
C LYS A 136 -13.08 33.78 41.60
N ASP A 137 -12.04 33.74 42.42
CA ASP A 137 -10.87 32.91 42.18
C ASP A 137 -11.19 31.41 42.26
N GLU A 138 -12.05 30.99 43.22
CA GLU A 138 -12.54 29.61 43.31
C GLU A 138 -13.37 29.23 42.06
N LEU A 139 -14.23 30.11 41.58
CA LEU A 139 -14.98 29.93 40.35
C LEU A 139 -14.05 29.78 39.16
N LEU A 140 -13.02 30.60 39.07
CA LEU A 140 -12.04 30.50 37.99
C LEU A 140 -11.29 29.17 38.00
N LYS A 141 -10.95 28.63 39.21
CA LYS A 141 -10.34 27.31 39.36
C LYS A 141 -11.26 26.20 38.83
N LEU A 142 -12.57 26.24 39.18
CA LEU A 142 -13.54 25.27 38.66
C LEU A 142 -13.69 25.35 37.14
N LYS A 143 -13.74 26.57 36.57
CA LYS A 143 -13.79 26.75 35.12
C LYS A 143 -12.53 26.19 34.41
N LYS A 144 -11.35 26.42 34.98
CA LYS A 144 -10.09 25.83 34.49
C LYS A 144 -10.13 24.29 34.53
N GLN A 145 -10.60 23.71 35.67
CA GLN A 145 -10.74 22.26 35.80
C GLN A 145 -11.70 21.66 34.77
N LYS A 146 -12.82 22.34 34.48
CA LYS A 146 -13.74 21.92 33.41
C LYS A 146 -13.04 21.89 32.05
N ILE A 147 -12.23 22.87 31.72
CA ILE A 147 -11.48 22.92 30.43
C ILE A 147 -10.54 21.70 30.34
N VAL A 148 -9.80 21.38 31.40
CA VAL A 148 -8.93 20.21 31.46
C VAL A 148 -9.74 18.93 31.23
N ASN A 149 -10.87 18.77 31.93
CA ASN A 149 -11.73 17.60 31.80
C ASN A 149 -12.32 17.47 30.39
N ILE A 150 -12.61 18.56 29.68
CA ILE A 150 -13.05 18.56 28.27
C ILE A 150 -11.92 18.09 27.36
N GLY A 151 -10.67 18.54 27.61
CA GLY A 151 -9.49 18.07 26.89
C GLY A 151 -9.26 16.57 27.04
N ASP A 152 -9.31 16.09 28.29
CA ASP A 152 -9.20 14.65 28.59
C ASP A 152 -10.29 13.83 27.91
N LYS A 153 -11.55 14.32 27.93
CA LYS A 153 -12.66 13.68 27.21
C LYS A 153 -12.34 13.53 25.73
N LYS A 154 -11.83 14.58 25.08
CA LYS A 154 -11.48 14.55 23.66
C LYS A 154 -10.39 13.51 23.36
N ASN A 155 -9.39 13.38 24.23
CA ASN A 155 -8.36 12.35 24.09
C ASN A 155 -8.99 10.94 24.18
N ILE A 156 -9.89 10.70 25.14
CA ILE A 156 -10.60 9.41 25.25
C ILE A 156 -11.46 9.13 24.00
N GLU A 157 -12.09 10.14 23.40
CA GLU A 157 -12.87 10.01 22.16
C GLU A 157 -11.98 9.60 20.98
N ILE A 158 -10.77 10.16 20.88
CA ILE A 158 -9.77 9.79 19.87
C ILE A 158 -9.34 8.33 20.08
N ASP A 159 -9.02 7.95 21.31
CA ASP A 159 -8.63 6.58 21.65
C ASP A 159 -9.76 5.59 21.36
N LEU A 160 -11.00 6.00 21.64
CA LEU A 160 -12.20 5.21 21.35
C LEU A 160 -12.43 5.03 19.85
N PHE A 161 -12.15 6.04 19.04
CA PHE A 161 -12.16 5.93 17.58
C PHE A 161 -11.09 4.94 17.12
N ASN A 162 -9.87 5.06 17.62
CA ASN A 162 -8.73 4.19 17.32
C ASN A 162 -8.86 2.77 17.89
N SER A 163 -9.81 2.53 18.81
CA SER A 163 -10.12 1.18 19.33
C SER A 163 -10.82 0.27 18.32
N LYS A 164 -11.06 0.76 17.11
CA LYS A 164 -11.56 0.00 15.97
C LYS A 164 -10.62 0.19 14.80
N LEU A 165 -10.15 -0.89 14.20
CA LEU A 165 -9.46 -0.84 12.93
C LEU A 165 -10.49 -0.75 11.81
N ARG A 166 -10.33 0.20 10.92
CA ARG A 166 -11.22 0.43 9.78
C ARG A 166 -10.48 0.26 8.47
N SER A 167 -11.21 -0.13 7.43
CA SER A 167 -10.66 -0.16 6.08
C SER A 167 -10.34 1.25 5.59
N PRO A 168 -9.11 1.51 5.10
CA PRO A 168 -8.74 2.79 4.49
C PRO A 168 -9.10 2.89 3.01
N ILE A 169 -9.64 1.82 2.40
CA ILE A 169 -10.00 1.74 0.98
C ILE A 169 -11.15 0.75 0.78
N ASP A 170 -11.80 0.83 -0.38
CA ASP A 170 -12.63 -0.25 -0.90
C ASP A 170 -11.72 -1.39 -1.40
N GLY A 171 -11.94 -2.62 -0.95
CA GLY A 171 -11.08 -3.73 -1.36
C GLY A 171 -11.44 -5.07 -0.75
N TYR A 172 -10.61 -6.07 -1.05
CA TYR A 172 -10.73 -7.42 -0.51
C TYR A 172 -9.69 -7.67 0.58
N ILE A 173 -10.10 -8.41 1.61
CA ILE A 173 -9.18 -8.92 2.63
C ILE A 173 -8.36 -10.04 1.99
N LEU A 174 -7.05 -9.86 1.87
CA LEU A 174 -6.15 -10.79 1.19
C LEU A 174 -5.58 -11.83 2.15
N SER A 175 -5.19 -11.41 3.36
CA SER A 175 -4.67 -12.28 4.40
C SER A 175 -5.01 -11.75 5.80
N ILE A 176 -5.06 -12.65 6.78
CA ILE A 176 -5.25 -12.33 8.20
C ILE A 176 -4.08 -12.90 8.99
N ASN A 177 -3.21 -12.01 9.49
CA ASN A 177 -1.94 -12.38 10.12
C ASN A 177 -2.04 -12.47 11.66
N THR A 178 -3.15 -12.00 12.26
CA THR A 178 -3.34 -11.95 13.72
C THR A 178 -4.72 -12.48 14.11
N ARG A 179 -4.78 -13.34 15.14
CA ARG A 179 -6.02 -13.96 15.63
C ARG A 179 -6.60 -13.20 16.82
N VAL A 180 -7.89 -13.46 17.09
CA VAL A 180 -8.56 -12.95 18.30
C VAL A 180 -7.80 -13.40 19.55
N GLY A 181 -7.56 -12.47 20.48
CA GLY A 181 -6.76 -12.66 21.68
C GLY A 181 -5.27 -12.35 21.54
N GLU A 182 -4.75 -12.28 20.31
CA GLU A 182 -3.36 -11.94 20.04
C GLU A 182 -3.16 -10.40 19.92
N ARG A 183 -1.89 -9.98 20.00
CA ARG A 183 -1.44 -8.63 19.67
C ARG A 183 -0.94 -8.58 18.23
N SER A 184 -1.07 -7.43 17.58
CA SER A 184 -0.47 -7.22 16.25
C SER A 184 1.03 -7.51 16.29
N LYS A 185 1.48 -8.28 15.29
CA LYS A 185 2.89 -8.60 15.03
C LYS A 185 3.47 -7.60 14.01
N ASN A 186 4.74 -7.79 13.65
CA ASN A 186 5.41 -6.96 12.63
C ASN A 186 4.74 -7.02 11.25
N GLU A 187 4.07 -8.14 10.95
CA GLU A 187 3.29 -8.37 9.72
C GLU A 187 1.91 -7.70 9.75
N GLY A 188 1.62 -6.90 10.77
CA GLY A 188 0.31 -6.27 10.94
C GLY A 188 -0.78 -7.25 11.38
N ILE A 189 -2.03 -6.85 11.19
CA ILE A 189 -3.21 -7.64 11.53
C ILE A 189 -3.77 -8.35 10.31
N LEU A 190 -3.91 -7.61 9.20
CA LEU A 190 -4.44 -8.11 7.94
C LEU A 190 -3.95 -7.25 6.77
N ASP A 191 -4.01 -7.83 5.58
CA ASP A 191 -3.67 -7.20 4.33
C ASP A 191 -4.94 -6.95 3.51
N ILE A 192 -5.06 -5.76 2.94
CA ILE A 192 -6.17 -5.37 2.07
C ILE A 192 -5.65 -4.86 0.73
N GLY A 193 -6.33 -5.22 -0.36
CA GLY A 193 -6.00 -4.77 -1.70
C GLY A 193 -7.24 -4.49 -2.53
N SER A 194 -7.16 -3.47 -3.39
CA SER A 194 -8.25 -3.09 -4.30
C SER A 194 -8.23 -3.96 -5.54
N SER A 195 -8.72 -5.19 -5.45
CA SER A 195 -8.76 -6.12 -6.61
C SER A 195 -9.80 -5.77 -7.67
N GLN A 196 -10.58 -4.70 -7.48
CA GLN A 196 -11.43 -4.16 -8.54
C GLN A 196 -10.62 -3.51 -9.68
N ASN A 197 -9.41 -3.03 -9.35
CA ASN A 197 -8.44 -2.52 -10.29
C ASN A 197 -7.15 -3.32 -10.12
N MET A 198 -6.85 -4.18 -11.09
CA MET A 198 -5.63 -4.98 -11.09
C MET A 198 -4.59 -4.35 -12.01
N GLU A 199 -3.37 -4.40 -11.57
CA GLU A 199 -2.16 -3.96 -12.27
C GLU A 199 -1.16 -5.12 -12.31
N ALA A 200 -0.16 -5.02 -13.17
CA ALA A 200 0.96 -5.95 -13.15
C ALA A 200 2.24 -5.16 -12.84
N LEU A 201 2.97 -5.59 -11.82
CA LEU A 201 4.30 -5.09 -11.50
C LEU A 201 5.32 -5.98 -12.23
N ILE A 202 5.98 -5.41 -13.24
CA ILE A 202 6.90 -6.13 -14.11
C ILE A 202 8.33 -5.72 -13.78
N GLU A 203 9.22 -6.69 -13.65
CA GLU A 203 10.64 -6.50 -13.37
C GLU A 203 11.45 -6.58 -14.67
N VAL A 204 11.71 -5.41 -15.27
CA VAL A 204 12.49 -5.31 -16.51
C VAL A 204 13.96 -5.19 -16.17
N TYR A 205 14.84 -5.92 -16.88
CA TYR A 205 16.28 -5.79 -16.71
C TYR A 205 16.78 -4.39 -17.06
N GLU A 206 17.79 -3.91 -16.35
CA GLU A 206 18.43 -2.60 -16.58
C GLU A 206 18.91 -2.45 -18.03
N SER A 207 19.35 -3.53 -18.67
CA SER A 207 19.79 -3.56 -20.07
C SER A 207 18.65 -3.29 -21.08
N ASP A 208 17.41 -3.63 -20.73
CA ASP A 208 16.27 -3.62 -21.63
C ASP A 208 15.34 -2.42 -21.43
N ILE A 209 15.52 -1.68 -20.34
CA ILE A 209 14.61 -0.60 -19.97
C ILE A 209 14.49 0.52 -21.02
N ASN A 210 15.55 0.76 -21.78
CA ASN A 210 15.57 1.77 -22.84
C ASN A 210 14.60 1.47 -24.01
N ARG A 211 14.06 0.24 -24.04
CA ARG A 211 13.07 -0.20 -25.05
C ARG A 211 11.65 -0.22 -24.49
N VAL A 212 11.44 0.27 -23.25
CA VAL A 212 10.14 0.34 -22.59
C VAL A 212 9.72 1.79 -22.40
N PHE A 213 8.51 2.13 -22.81
CA PHE A 213 8.00 3.50 -22.80
C PHE A 213 6.65 3.58 -22.10
N ILE A 214 6.32 4.77 -21.59
CA ILE A 214 4.98 5.07 -21.06
C ILE A 214 3.97 4.96 -22.19
N SER A 215 2.77 4.45 -21.88
CA SER A 215 1.67 4.17 -22.80
C SER A 215 1.94 3.06 -23.82
N GLN A 216 3.02 2.31 -23.67
CA GLN A 216 3.31 1.13 -24.49
C GLN A 216 2.33 0.00 -24.17
N ASN A 217 1.82 -0.66 -25.21
CA ASN A 217 0.94 -1.82 -25.06
C ASN A 217 1.72 -3.04 -24.59
N VAL A 218 1.14 -3.77 -23.64
CA VAL A 218 1.76 -4.96 -23.06
C VAL A 218 0.78 -6.12 -23.07
N GLU A 219 1.25 -7.26 -23.50
CA GLU A 219 0.55 -8.54 -23.37
C GLU A 219 1.15 -9.34 -22.24
N LEU A 220 0.27 -9.92 -21.38
CA LEU A 220 0.70 -10.71 -20.25
C LEU A 220 0.09 -12.12 -20.33
N ILE A 221 0.92 -13.11 -20.06
CA ILE A 221 0.54 -14.51 -19.97
C ILE A 221 0.90 -15.05 -18.60
N SER A 222 0.18 -16.06 -18.13
CA SER A 222 0.54 -16.73 -16.87
C SER A 222 1.83 -17.52 -17.04
N GLU A 223 2.78 -17.38 -16.13
CA GLU A 223 4.01 -18.19 -16.13
C GLU A 223 3.72 -19.67 -15.93
N ASN A 224 2.79 -20.00 -15.03
CA ASN A 224 2.51 -21.38 -14.60
C ASN A 224 1.11 -21.89 -15.03
N GLY A 225 0.50 -21.27 -16.03
CA GLY A 225 -0.79 -21.73 -16.57
C GLY A 225 -2.00 -21.45 -15.67
N GLY A 226 -1.93 -20.53 -14.72
CA GLY A 226 -3.04 -20.16 -13.83
C GLY A 226 -4.24 -19.56 -14.55
N PHE A 227 -4.02 -18.97 -15.71
CA PHE A 227 -5.08 -18.57 -16.67
C PHE A 227 -4.61 -18.84 -18.10
N LYS A 228 -5.57 -19.04 -19.02
CA LYS A 228 -5.27 -19.41 -20.42
C LYS A 228 -5.28 -18.19 -21.38
N ASN A 229 -5.92 -17.11 -20.99
CA ASN A 229 -6.13 -15.97 -21.85
C ASN A 229 -4.92 -15.01 -21.78
N VAL A 230 -4.62 -14.35 -22.91
CA VAL A 230 -3.66 -13.24 -22.90
C VAL A 230 -4.34 -12.02 -22.29
N LEU A 231 -3.74 -11.47 -21.26
CA LEU A 231 -4.20 -10.21 -20.67
C LEU A 231 -3.56 -9.05 -21.44
N LYS A 232 -4.29 -7.96 -21.56
CA LYS A 232 -3.84 -6.74 -22.21
C LYS A 232 -3.76 -5.59 -21.23
N GLY A 233 -2.71 -4.82 -21.34
CA GLY A 233 -2.47 -3.65 -20.50
C GLY A 233 -1.62 -2.60 -21.18
N GLU A 234 -1.36 -1.53 -20.46
CA GLU A 234 -0.60 -0.36 -20.88
C GLU A 234 0.36 0.06 -19.79
N VAL A 235 1.58 0.43 -20.15
CA VAL A 235 2.58 0.95 -19.20
C VAL A 235 2.13 2.31 -18.67
N ILE A 236 1.94 2.41 -17.36
CA ILE A 236 1.54 3.67 -16.71
C ILE A 236 2.66 4.31 -15.91
N ARG A 237 3.67 3.54 -15.51
CA ARG A 237 4.79 4.06 -14.71
C ARG A 237 6.03 3.19 -14.90
N ILE A 238 7.18 3.85 -15.00
CA ILE A 238 8.50 3.24 -14.94
C ILE A 238 9.17 3.81 -13.68
N SER A 239 9.65 2.94 -12.79
CA SER A 239 10.32 3.36 -11.56
C SER A 239 11.66 4.04 -11.90
N PRO A 240 12.00 5.18 -11.27
CA PRO A 240 13.31 5.79 -11.46
C PRO A 240 14.43 5.11 -10.66
N GLN A 241 14.11 4.02 -9.97
CA GLN A 241 15.04 3.31 -9.07
C GLN A 241 15.37 1.92 -9.59
N VAL A 242 16.66 1.61 -9.69
CA VAL A 242 17.16 0.25 -9.92
C VAL A 242 17.11 -0.53 -8.61
N LYS A 243 16.57 -1.74 -8.64
CA LYS A 243 16.43 -2.65 -7.49
C LYS A 243 17.02 -4.01 -7.79
N GLN A 244 17.20 -4.82 -6.77
CA GLN A 244 17.45 -6.26 -6.93
C GLN A 244 16.13 -6.96 -7.25
N ARG A 245 16.21 -8.00 -8.04
CA ARG A 245 15.05 -8.82 -8.45
C ARG A 245 14.38 -9.48 -7.26
N LYS A 246 13.05 -9.41 -7.21
CA LYS A 246 12.22 -10.06 -6.18
C LYS A 246 11.39 -11.22 -6.74
N VAL A 247 10.91 -11.08 -7.98
CA VAL A 247 10.12 -12.12 -8.65
C VAL A 247 11.07 -13.15 -9.24
N LEU A 248 11.32 -14.22 -8.50
CA LEU A 248 12.15 -15.32 -8.97
C LEU A 248 11.40 -16.12 -10.05
N SER A 249 12.07 -16.39 -11.16
CA SER A 249 11.59 -17.35 -12.17
C SER A 249 11.50 -18.74 -11.55
N THR A 250 10.61 -19.56 -12.08
CA THR A 250 10.54 -20.99 -11.77
C THR A 250 11.75 -21.74 -12.35
N ASP A 251 12.49 -21.11 -13.27
CA ASP A 251 13.76 -21.62 -13.81
C ASP A 251 14.90 -21.38 -12.80
N PRO A 252 15.55 -22.45 -12.30
CA PRO A 252 16.63 -22.35 -11.32
C PRO A 252 17.91 -21.68 -11.86
N THR A 253 18.02 -21.48 -13.17
CA THR A 253 19.15 -20.77 -13.81
C THR A 253 18.97 -19.25 -13.84
N GLY A 254 17.86 -18.75 -13.34
CA GLY A 254 17.57 -17.30 -13.26
C GLY A 254 18.57 -16.58 -12.35
N ASP A 255 19.15 -15.50 -12.84
CA ASP A 255 20.10 -14.66 -12.10
C ASP A 255 19.37 -13.94 -10.93
N ALA A 256 19.59 -14.43 -9.72
CA ALA A 256 18.97 -13.88 -8.50
C ALA A 256 19.53 -12.48 -8.15
N ASP A 257 20.72 -12.13 -8.63
CA ASP A 257 21.37 -10.84 -8.38
C ASP A 257 21.13 -9.82 -9.50
N ALA A 258 20.23 -10.14 -10.43
CA ALA A 258 19.93 -9.26 -11.55
C ALA A 258 19.37 -7.90 -11.09
N ARG A 259 19.88 -6.84 -11.67
CA ARG A 259 19.40 -5.48 -11.47
C ARG A 259 18.19 -5.22 -12.36
N ILE A 260 17.11 -4.76 -11.76
CA ILE A 260 15.84 -4.55 -12.44
C ILE A 260 15.27 -3.15 -12.17
N ILE A 261 14.42 -2.73 -13.08
CA ILE A 261 13.57 -1.55 -12.95
C ILE A 261 12.13 -2.02 -12.97
N GLU A 262 11.36 -1.58 -11.96
CA GLU A 262 9.94 -1.93 -11.85
C GLU A 262 9.12 -1.09 -12.83
N VAL A 263 8.35 -1.77 -13.66
CA VAL A 263 7.40 -1.18 -14.61
C VAL A 263 5.98 -1.57 -14.21
N LEU A 264 5.13 -0.57 -14.01
CA LEU A 264 3.73 -0.77 -13.65
C LEU A 264 2.87 -0.74 -14.89
N VAL A 265 2.12 -1.82 -15.10
CA VAL A 265 1.22 -2.03 -16.25
C VAL A 265 -0.21 -2.06 -15.75
N LYS A 266 -1.04 -1.14 -16.22
CA LYS A 266 -2.47 -1.10 -15.93
C LYS A 266 -3.19 -2.07 -16.88
N LEU A 267 -3.98 -2.98 -16.31
CA LEU A 267 -4.78 -3.92 -17.10
C LEU A 267 -6.05 -3.25 -17.64
N ASN A 268 -6.51 -3.70 -18.81
CA ASN A 268 -7.80 -3.28 -19.33
C ASN A 268 -8.95 -3.94 -18.54
N LYS A 269 -10.18 -3.41 -18.69
CA LYS A 269 -11.35 -3.87 -17.93
C LYS A 269 -11.70 -5.36 -18.15
N GLU A 270 -11.43 -5.89 -19.32
CA GLU A 270 -11.67 -7.30 -19.66
C GLU A 270 -10.66 -8.21 -18.95
N SER A 271 -9.39 -7.85 -19.00
CA SER A 271 -8.31 -8.56 -18.30
C SER A 271 -8.51 -8.56 -16.79
N ILE A 272 -8.94 -7.43 -16.21
CA ILE A 272 -9.22 -7.32 -14.76
C ILE A 272 -10.28 -8.33 -14.33
N LYS A 273 -11.38 -8.51 -15.10
CA LYS A 273 -12.44 -9.47 -14.77
C LYS A 273 -11.92 -10.91 -14.67
N LEU A 274 -10.91 -11.25 -15.47
CA LEU A 274 -10.32 -12.59 -15.48
C LEU A 274 -9.41 -12.86 -14.29
N VAL A 275 -8.77 -11.83 -13.74
CA VAL A 275 -7.68 -11.98 -12.76
C VAL A 275 -7.92 -11.29 -11.41
N LYS A 276 -9.11 -10.79 -11.15
CA LYS A 276 -9.45 -10.04 -9.92
C LYS A 276 -9.13 -10.78 -8.60
N ASN A 277 -9.07 -12.11 -8.64
CA ASN A 277 -8.79 -12.97 -7.48
C ASN A 277 -7.37 -13.58 -7.52
N TYR A 278 -6.50 -13.12 -8.41
CA TYR A 278 -5.19 -13.72 -8.64
C TYR A 278 -4.03 -12.79 -8.23
N THR A 279 -4.20 -12.08 -7.12
CA THR A 279 -3.13 -11.27 -6.51
C THR A 279 -1.90 -12.13 -6.22
N GLY A 280 -0.71 -11.64 -6.60
CA GLY A 280 0.56 -12.34 -6.43
C GLY A 280 0.86 -13.40 -7.51
N MET A 281 -0.06 -13.64 -8.47
CA MET A 281 0.18 -14.60 -9.55
C MET A 281 1.29 -14.09 -10.48
N LYS A 282 2.23 -14.97 -10.80
CA LYS A 282 3.36 -14.66 -11.70
C LYS A 282 2.91 -14.63 -13.16
N VAL A 283 3.43 -13.64 -13.85
CA VAL A 283 3.14 -13.40 -15.27
C VAL A 283 4.41 -13.09 -16.05
N ILE A 284 4.39 -13.40 -17.34
CA ILE A 284 5.39 -12.98 -18.31
C ILE A 284 4.75 -11.86 -19.14
N ALA A 285 5.37 -10.69 -19.11
CA ALA A 285 4.97 -9.54 -19.91
C ALA A 285 5.76 -9.48 -21.21
N LYS A 286 5.09 -9.20 -22.31
CA LYS A 286 5.67 -8.93 -23.61
C LYS A 286 5.30 -7.50 -24.00
N PHE A 287 6.29 -6.63 -24.06
CA PHE A 287 6.14 -5.24 -24.49
C PHE A 287 6.10 -5.20 -26.01
N LEU A 288 5.00 -4.72 -26.57
CA LEU A 288 4.82 -4.63 -28.00
C LEU A 288 5.57 -3.40 -28.55
N PRO A 289 6.20 -3.51 -29.73
CA PRO A 289 6.95 -2.40 -30.34
C PRO A 289 6.09 -1.18 -30.64
#